data_2de83328bede5eb15be746edc4bee332
#
_entry.id   2de83328bede5eb15be746edc4bee332
#
_cell.length_a   1.000
_cell.length_b   1.000
_cell.length_c   1.000
_cell.angle_alpha   90.00
_cell.angle_beta   90.00
_cell.angle_gamma   90.00
#
_symmetry.space_group_name_H-M   'P 1'
#
loop_
_entity.id
_entity.type
_entity.pdbx_description
1 polymer ?
#
loop_
_entity_poly.entity_id
_entity_poly.type
_entity_poly.pdbx_seq_one_letter_code
_entity_poly.pdbx_strand_id
1 'polypeptide(L)'
;QGSESIMLTNTQTQPTQALAVPEPTAPAQPTRALTPSERWEHQPMSEQVRVAEFLAGSDIVPDAFRKRPANVWLALDMGAHMGLKPFQTFRAVHVIKGTPTFSAEAMRGMAMAAGHTVTVTSTPTEATVSIKRADGLGEGTTTFTLDQAKQAGYLGKGGNWASDPESMLVARATSRCAKRVIPDLLMGLTMTEEMDDVVAVEGSPVEALQATTEAVAAIEAPEP
;
A
#
# COMPACT_ATOMS: atom_id res chain seq x y z
N GLN A 1 -56.94 45.72 79.39
CA GLN A 1 -55.47 45.60 79.37
C GLN A 1 -55.16 44.43 78.48
N GLY A 2 -55.01 44.66 77.18
CA GLY A 2 -54.84 43.70 76.16
C GLY A 2 -53.42 43.76 75.57
N SER A 3 -52.78 42.64 75.44
CA SER A 3 -51.57 42.52 74.74
C SER A 3 -51.86 41.75 73.47
N GLU A 4 -51.86 42.48 72.33
CA GLU A 4 -51.92 41.89 70.98
C GLU A 4 -50.55 41.34 70.57
N SER A 5 -50.54 40.07 70.33
CA SER A 5 -49.34 39.33 69.82
C SER A 5 -49.33 39.44 68.34
N ILE A 6 -48.40 40.18 67.79
CA ILE A 6 -48.20 40.32 66.31
C ILE A 6 -47.44 39.11 65.84
N MET A 7 -48.09 38.28 64.99
CA MET A 7 -47.40 37.19 64.22
C MET A 7 -46.61 37.81 63.08
N LEU A 8 -45.31 37.68 63.14
CA LEU A 8 -44.40 37.97 62.02
C LEU A 8 -44.42 36.80 61.02
N THR A 9 -45.04 37.03 59.92
CA THR A 9 -44.97 36.10 58.72
C THR A 9 -43.57 36.16 58.12
N ASN A 10 -42.86 35.06 58.22
CA ASN A 10 -41.53 34.88 57.63
C ASN A 10 -41.69 34.63 56.15
N THR A 11 -41.45 35.64 55.32
CA THR A 11 -41.42 35.50 53.88
C THR A 11 -40.05 34.96 53.48
N GLN A 12 -39.96 33.65 53.20
CA GLN A 12 -38.76 33.04 52.61
C GLN A 12 -38.63 33.51 51.17
N THR A 13 -37.64 34.34 50.95
CA THR A 13 -37.18 34.71 49.60
C THR A 13 -36.42 33.54 49.00
N GLN A 14 -37.01 32.85 48.01
CA GLN A 14 -36.32 31.85 47.23
C GLN A 14 -35.18 32.51 46.41
N PRO A 15 -33.96 31.93 46.39
CA PRO A 15 -32.92 32.44 45.53
C PRO A 15 -33.29 32.17 44.08
N THR A 16 -33.30 33.23 43.28
CA THR A 16 -33.47 33.23 41.83
C THR A 16 -32.39 32.34 41.21
N GLN A 17 -32.78 31.20 40.67
CA GLN A 17 -31.90 30.37 39.87
C GLN A 17 -31.41 31.18 38.68
N ALA A 18 -30.11 31.56 38.68
CA ALA A 18 -29.46 32.18 37.53
C ALA A 18 -29.49 31.17 36.37
N LEU A 19 -30.15 31.55 35.28
CA LEU A 19 -30.10 30.81 34.02
C LEU A 19 -28.63 30.73 33.56
N ALA A 20 -28.06 29.50 33.60
CA ALA A 20 -26.74 29.22 33.08
C ALA A 20 -26.72 29.59 31.59
N VAL A 21 -26.00 30.60 31.25
CA VAL A 21 -25.71 30.93 29.86
C VAL A 21 -24.88 29.74 29.30
N PRO A 22 -25.32 29.08 28.20
CA PRO A 22 -24.53 28.01 27.63
C PRO A 22 -23.18 28.59 27.19
N GLU A 23 -22.10 27.97 27.66
CA GLU A 23 -20.76 28.31 27.17
C GLU A 23 -20.71 28.21 25.64
N PRO A 24 -20.06 29.14 24.96
CA PRO A 24 -19.94 29.08 23.50
C PRO A 24 -19.19 27.78 23.16
N THR A 25 -19.92 26.84 22.57
CA THR A 25 -19.34 25.60 22.00
C THR A 25 -18.29 26.03 21.01
N ALA A 26 -17.04 25.65 21.26
CA ALA A 26 -15.93 25.93 20.35
C ALA A 26 -16.33 25.45 18.93
N PRO A 27 -16.05 26.24 17.87
CA PRO A 27 -16.42 25.86 16.53
C PRO A 27 -15.82 24.48 16.24
N ALA A 28 -16.69 23.52 15.86
CA ALA A 28 -16.26 22.19 15.46
C ALA A 28 -15.17 22.34 14.38
N GLN A 29 -13.97 21.84 14.66
CA GLN A 29 -12.90 21.86 13.68
C GLN A 29 -13.41 21.14 12.42
N PRO A 30 -13.16 21.68 11.22
CA PRO A 30 -13.60 21.03 10.00
C PRO A 30 -13.01 19.62 9.96
N THR A 31 -13.88 18.60 10.00
CA THR A 31 -13.48 17.20 9.94
C THR A 31 -12.76 16.99 8.62
N ARG A 32 -11.45 16.81 8.65
CA ARG A 32 -10.65 16.51 7.47
C ARG A 32 -11.22 15.28 6.77
N ALA A 33 -11.46 15.36 5.47
CA ALA A 33 -11.86 14.19 4.69
C ALA A 33 -10.81 13.09 4.81
N LEU A 34 -11.26 11.87 5.13
CA LEU A 34 -10.38 10.70 5.23
C LEU A 34 -9.71 10.41 3.87
N THR A 35 -8.43 10.08 3.91
CA THR A 35 -7.70 9.56 2.75
C THR A 35 -8.27 8.18 2.34
N PRO A 36 -7.98 7.67 1.14
CA PRO A 36 -8.39 6.32 0.73
C PRO A 36 -7.94 5.23 1.71
N SER A 37 -6.72 5.32 2.24
CA SER A 37 -6.17 4.43 3.26
C SER A 37 -6.97 4.49 4.56
N GLU A 38 -7.08 5.67 5.16
CA GLU A 38 -7.85 5.87 6.40
C GLU A 38 -9.31 5.41 6.24
N ARG A 39 -9.91 5.60 5.07
CA ARG A 39 -11.29 5.16 4.80
C ARG A 39 -11.40 3.65 4.76
N TRP A 40 -10.43 2.95 4.18
CA TRP A 40 -10.38 1.49 4.14
C TRP A 40 -10.15 0.91 5.54
N GLU A 41 -9.15 1.40 6.26
CA GLU A 41 -8.79 0.94 7.61
C GLU A 41 -9.90 1.15 8.65
N HIS A 42 -10.74 2.20 8.48
CA HIS A 42 -11.85 2.47 9.38
C HIS A 42 -13.11 1.62 9.10
N GLN A 43 -13.13 0.83 8.03
CA GLN A 43 -14.24 -0.08 7.76
C GLN A 43 -14.10 -1.36 8.58
N PRO A 44 -15.21 -1.90 9.14
CA PRO A 44 -15.18 -3.22 9.77
C PRO A 44 -14.78 -4.28 8.74
N MET A 45 -14.06 -5.31 9.17
CA MET A 45 -13.60 -6.42 8.32
C MET A 45 -14.75 -7.04 7.49
N SER A 46 -15.94 -7.16 8.07
CA SER A 46 -17.12 -7.67 7.37
C SER A 46 -17.48 -6.84 6.14
N GLU A 47 -17.34 -5.52 6.21
CA GLU A 47 -17.64 -4.64 5.08
C GLU A 47 -16.52 -4.70 4.04
N GLN A 48 -15.28 -4.75 4.47
CA GLN A 48 -14.13 -4.95 3.57
C GLN A 48 -14.27 -6.26 2.78
N VAL A 49 -14.67 -7.35 3.43
CA VAL A 49 -14.91 -8.66 2.78
C VAL A 49 -16.05 -8.56 1.78
N ARG A 50 -17.17 -7.92 2.12
CA ARG A 50 -18.30 -7.72 1.20
C ARG A 50 -17.90 -6.93 -0.06
N VAL A 51 -17.09 -5.88 0.10
CA VAL A 51 -16.55 -5.12 -1.02
C VAL A 51 -15.65 -6.00 -1.88
N ALA A 52 -14.79 -6.81 -1.28
CA ALA A 52 -13.91 -7.72 -1.99
C ALA A 52 -14.70 -8.80 -2.77
N GLU A 53 -15.73 -9.39 -2.17
CA GLU A 53 -16.63 -10.34 -2.83
C GLU A 53 -17.36 -9.71 -4.02
N PHE A 54 -17.92 -8.52 -3.83
CA PHE A 54 -18.59 -7.77 -4.89
C PHE A 54 -17.67 -7.50 -6.08
N LEU A 55 -16.45 -7.00 -5.80
CA LEU A 55 -15.48 -6.68 -6.84
C LEU A 55 -14.92 -7.94 -7.54
N ALA A 56 -14.73 -9.03 -6.81
CA ALA A 56 -14.29 -10.30 -7.40
C ALA A 56 -15.29 -10.87 -8.42
N GLY A 57 -16.56 -10.48 -8.35
CA GLY A 57 -17.59 -10.84 -9.32
C GLY A 57 -17.60 -9.99 -10.59
N SER A 58 -16.80 -8.92 -10.65
CA SER A 58 -16.79 -7.98 -11.78
C SER A 58 -15.89 -8.47 -12.92
N ASP A 59 -16.36 -8.32 -14.16
CA ASP A 59 -15.60 -8.65 -15.37
C ASP A 59 -14.49 -7.62 -15.70
N ILE A 60 -14.53 -6.43 -15.07
CA ILE A 60 -13.53 -5.39 -15.25
C ILE A 60 -12.27 -5.68 -14.42
N VAL A 61 -12.40 -6.49 -13.36
CA VAL A 61 -11.28 -6.87 -12.51
C VAL A 61 -10.37 -7.86 -13.25
N PRO A 62 -9.04 -7.67 -13.21
CA PRO A 62 -8.09 -8.57 -13.87
C PRO A 62 -8.26 -10.04 -13.43
N ASP A 63 -7.93 -10.98 -14.30
CA ASP A 63 -8.14 -12.43 -14.09
C ASP A 63 -7.52 -12.96 -12.80
N ALA A 64 -6.39 -12.41 -12.36
CA ALA A 64 -5.74 -12.77 -11.10
C ALA A 64 -6.62 -12.55 -9.86
N PHE A 65 -7.59 -11.66 -9.95
CA PHE A 65 -8.50 -11.26 -8.86
C PHE A 65 -9.93 -11.76 -9.07
N ARG A 66 -10.30 -12.11 -10.32
CA ARG A 66 -11.66 -12.55 -10.67
C ARG A 66 -12.01 -13.85 -9.94
N LYS A 67 -13.18 -13.87 -9.27
CA LYS A 67 -13.65 -14.98 -8.45
C LYS A 67 -12.72 -15.35 -7.27
N ARG A 68 -11.85 -14.43 -6.87
CA ARG A 68 -10.87 -14.62 -5.79
C ARG A 68 -10.95 -13.48 -4.78
N PRO A 69 -11.98 -13.42 -3.93
CA PRO A 69 -12.20 -12.30 -3.02
C PRO A 69 -11.05 -12.07 -2.04
N ALA A 70 -10.36 -13.13 -1.61
CA ALA A 70 -9.18 -12.99 -0.76
C ALA A 70 -8.05 -12.22 -1.45
N ASN A 71 -7.79 -12.49 -2.75
CA ASN A 71 -6.79 -11.75 -3.52
C ASN A 71 -7.22 -10.29 -3.72
N VAL A 72 -8.52 -10.05 -3.95
CA VAL A 72 -9.07 -8.70 -4.06
C VAL A 72 -8.87 -7.95 -2.75
N TRP A 73 -9.20 -8.57 -1.62
CA TRP A 73 -9.02 -7.95 -0.31
C TRP A 73 -7.57 -7.55 -0.05
N LEU A 74 -6.62 -8.48 -0.25
CA LEU A 74 -5.19 -8.21 -0.08
C LEU A 74 -4.70 -7.08 -1.00
N ALA A 75 -5.13 -7.08 -2.26
CA ALA A 75 -4.74 -6.02 -3.19
C ALA A 75 -5.27 -4.66 -2.76
N LEU A 76 -6.53 -4.59 -2.31
CA LEU A 76 -7.13 -3.34 -1.84
C LEU A 76 -6.45 -2.82 -0.57
N ASP A 77 -6.11 -3.72 0.36
CA ASP A 77 -5.38 -3.39 1.56
C ASP A 77 -3.99 -2.81 1.24
N MET A 78 -3.22 -3.50 0.40
CA MET A 78 -1.94 -3.00 -0.10
C MET A 78 -2.09 -1.64 -0.81
N GLY A 79 -3.08 -1.50 -1.69
CA GLY A 79 -3.32 -0.26 -2.41
C GLY A 79 -3.70 0.89 -1.48
N ALA A 80 -4.51 0.62 -0.46
CA ALA A 80 -4.91 1.62 0.54
C ALA A 80 -3.69 2.14 1.31
N HIS A 81 -2.81 1.26 1.79
CA HIS A 81 -1.55 1.64 2.44
C HIS A 81 -0.66 2.53 1.56
N MET A 82 -0.77 2.40 0.24
CA MET A 82 -0.05 3.23 -0.73
C MET A 82 -0.83 4.46 -1.19
N GLY A 83 -1.98 4.74 -0.58
CA GLY A 83 -2.85 5.84 -0.97
C GLY A 83 -3.56 5.67 -2.31
N LEU A 84 -3.60 4.46 -2.87
CA LEU A 84 -4.26 4.15 -4.13
C LEU A 84 -5.76 3.93 -3.93
N LYS A 85 -6.56 4.39 -4.89
CA LYS A 85 -7.98 4.04 -4.96
C LYS A 85 -8.16 2.63 -5.55
N PRO A 86 -9.31 1.95 -5.31
CA PRO A 86 -9.54 0.58 -5.79
C PRO A 86 -9.22 0.36 -7.27
N PHE A 87 -9.67 1.26 -8.15
CA PHE A 87 -9.37 1.15 -9.58
C PHE A 87 -7.87 1.28 -9.88
N GLN A 88 -7.17 2.21 -9.22
CA GLN A 88 -5.72 2.39 -9.38
C GLN A 88 -4.97 1.17 -8.88
N THR A 89 -5.43 0.57 -7.78
CA THR A 89 -4.86 -0.66 -7.21
C THR A 89 -4.86 -1.80 -8.22
N PHE A 90 -6.01 -2.09 -8.86
CA PHE A 90 -6.08 -3.16 -9.87
C PHE A 90 -5.26 -2.90 -11.14
N ARG A 91 -4.92 -1.64 -11.40
CA ARG A 91 -4.03 -1.26 -12.50
C ARG A 91 -2.56 -1.34 -12.11
N ALA A 92 -2.24 -1.08 -10.84
CA ALA A 92 -0.87 -1.03 -10.33
C ALA A 92 -0.36 -2.39 -9.85
N VAL A 93 -1.26 -3.21 -9.26
CA VAL A 93 -0.91 -4.51 -8.67
C VAL A 93 -1.08 -5.62 -9.71
N HIS A 94 0.00 -6.34 -9.96
CA HIS A 94 0.01 -7.56 -10.77
C HIS A 94 0.31 -8.76 -9.89
N VAL A 95 -0.25 -9.91 -10.20
CA VAL A 95 0.04 -11.16 -9.47
C VAL A 95 0.82 -12.08 -10.41
N ILE A 96 2.11 -12.26 -10.13
CA ILE A 96 2.99 -13.13 -10.91
C ILE A 96 3.42 -14.29 -10.03
N LYS A 97 3.09 -15.52 -10.42
CA LYS A 97 3.38 -16.75 -9.66
C LYS A 97 2.97 -16.67 -8.19
N GLY A 98 1.80 -16.07 -7.92
CA GLY A 98 1.26 -15.91 -6.56
C GLY A 98 1.85 -14.74 -5.77
N THR A 99 2.86 -14.04 -6.30
CA THR A 99 3.46 -12.88 -5.66
C THR A 99 2.84 -11.59 -6.20
N PRO A 100 2.31 -10.71 -5.33
CA PRO A 100 1.88 -9.38 -5.75
C PRO A 100 3.10 -8.52 -6.11
N THR A 101 3.03 -7.87 -7.26
CA THR A 101 4.10 -7.05 -7.80
C THR A 101 3.55 -5.73 -8.32
N PHE A 102 4.40 -4.73 -8.47
CA PHE A 102 4.05 -3.42 -9.00
C PHE A 102 4.87 -3.09 -10.23
N SER A 103 4.27 -2.38 -11.20
CA SER A 103 5.06 -1.87 -12.32
C SER A 103 5.99 -0.74 -11.88
N ALA A 104 7.10 -0.57 -12.58
CA ALA A 104 8.02 0.54 -12.34
C ALA A 104 7.34 1.91 -12.50
N GLU A 105 6.38 2.01 -13.42
CA GLU A 105 5.57 3.20 -13.59
C GLU A 105 4.70 3.50 -12.36
N ALA A 106 4.01 2.49 -11.83
CA ALA A 106 3.21 2.63 -10.62
C ALA A 106 4.08 3.06 -9.43
N MET A 107 5.28 2.50 -9.30
CA MET A 107 6.23 2.86 -8.24
C MET A 107 6.69 4.32 -8.35
N ARG A 108 6.99 4.81 -9.56
CA ARG A 108 7.29 6.23 -9.77
C ARG A 108 6.11 7.12 -9.39
N GLY A 109 4.91 6.72 -9.82
CA GLY A 109 3.68 7.44 -9.48
C GLY A 109 3.45 7.54 -7.96
N MET A 110 3.66 6.45 -7.22
CA MET A 110 3.56 6.43 -5.76
C MET A 110 4.62 7.33 -5.11
N ALA A 111 5.88 7.28 -5.59
CA ALA A 111 6.94 8.15 -5.08
C ALA A 111 6.60 9.64 -5.28
N MET A 112 6.08 10.00 -6.45
CA MET A 112 5.65 11.37 -6.74
C MET A 112 4.42 11.78 -5.91
N ALA A 113 3.46 10.88 -5.72
CA ALA A 113 2.29 11.12 -4.88
C ALA A 113 2.66 11.32 -3.39
N ALA A 114 3.73 10.65 -2.92
CA ALA A 114 4.31 10.87 -1.60
C ALA A 114 5.15 12.17 -1.48
N GLY A 115 5.21 12.96 -2.57
CA GLY A 115 5.91 14.25 -2.62
C GLY A 115 7.39 14.16 -3.00
N HIS A 116 7.93 12.97 -3.29
CA HIS A 116 9.31 12.83 -3.75
C HIS A 116 9.47 13.34 -5.18
N THR A 117 10.62 13.90 -5.48
CA THR A 117 10.97 14.30 -6.86
C THR A 117 11.62 13.11 -7.56
N VAL A 118 11.05 12.70 -8.69
CA VAL A 118 11.58 11.63 -9.53
C VAL A 118 11.91 12.18 -10.90
N THR A 119 13.16 12.03 -11.32
CA THR A 119 13.63 12.42 -12.65
C THR A 119 14.12 11.18 -13.40
N VAL A 120 13.69 11.03 -14.65
CA VAL A 120 14.07 9.92 -15.52
C VAL A 120 14.66 10.48 -16.79
N THR A 121 15.81 9.95 -17.18
CA THR A 121 16.44 10.20 -18.49
C THR A 121 16.80 8.87 -19.10
N SER A 122 16.45 8.63 -20.34
CA SER A 122 16.75 7.38 -21.03
C SER A 122 17.28 7.62 -22.43
N THR A 123 18.03 6.64 -22.91
CA THR A 123 18.52 6.46 -24.26
C THR A 123 18.35 4.98 -24.62
N PRO A 124 18.50 4.57 -25.88
CA PRO A 124 18.44 3.15 -26.23
C PRO A 124 19.48 2.25 -25.52
N THR A 125 20.54 2.84 -24.93
CA THR A 125 21.63 2.09 -24.30
C THR A 125 21.73 2.23 -22.79
N GLU A 126 21.08 3.22 -22.20
CA GLU A 126 21.10 3.43 -20.75
C GLU A 126 19.88 4.21 -20.26
N ALA A 127 19.54 4.01 -18.99
CA ALA A 127 18.54 4.81 -18.29
C ALA A 127 19.09 5.26 -16.92
N THR A 128 18.86 6.52 -16.61
CA THR A 128 19.23 7.12 -15.34
C THR A 128 17.98 7.59 -14.61
N VAL A 129 17.83 7.17 -13.37
CA VAL A 129 16.74 7.59 -12.49
C VAL A 129 17.34 8.26 -11.25
N SER A 130 16.86 9.46 -10.95
CA SER A 130 17.21 10.18 -9.74
C SER A 130 15.96 10.38 -8.89
N ILE A 131 16.07 10.08 -7.60
CA ILE A 131 15.00 10.28 -6.63
C ILE A 131 15.55 11.16 -5.51
N LYS A 132 14.79 12.22 -5.21
CA LYS A 132 15.04 13.11 -4.08
C LYS A 132 13.86 13.04 -3.12
N ARG A 133 14.16 12.73 -1.85
CA ARG A 133 13.14 12.62 -0.80
C ARG A 133 12.51 13.96 -0.46
N ALA A 134 11.22 13.99 -0.23
CA ALA A 134 10.48 15.20 0.18
C ALA A 134 10.85 15.66 1.58
N ASP A 135 11.23 14.72 2.47
CA ASP A 135 11.65 14.99 3.85
C ASP A 135 13.09 15.51 3.97
N GLY A 136 13.83 15.58 2.86
CA GLY A 136 15.22 16.03 2.84
C GLY A 136 16.23 15.02 3.40
N LEU A 137 15.81 13.81 3.79
CA LEU A 137 16.68 12.80 4.40
C LEU A 137 17.60 12.08 3.41
N GLY A 138 17.49 12.38 2.12
CA GLY A 138 18.40 11.81 1.13
C GLY A 138 17.96 11.97 -0.31
N GLU A 139 18.92 11.71 -1.18
CA GLU A 139 18.71 11.61 -2.62
C GLU A 139 19.64 10.55 -3.18
N GLY A 140 19.29 10.01 -4.32
CA GLY A 140 20.13 9.04 -5.01
C GLY A 140 19.84 8.98 -6.48
N THR A 141 20.88 8.63 -7.22
CA THR A 141 20.82 8.44 -8.67
C THR A 141 21.31 7.05 -9.01
N THR A 142 20.63 6.40 -9.93
CA THR A 142 21.00 5.08 -10.42
C THR A 142 20.93 5.07 -11.94
N THR A 143 22.03 4.68 -12.58
CA THR A 143 22.08 4.41 -14.02
C THR A 143 22.10 2.89 -14.22
N PHE A 144 21.32 2.42 -15.17
CA PHE A 144 21.33 1.03 -15.62
C PHE A 144 21.53 0.98 -17.15
N THR A 145 22.53 0.19 -17.59
CA THR A 145 22.94 0.16 -18.98
C THR A 145 22.56 -1.14 -19.68
N LEU A 146 22.51 -1.08 -21.00
CA LEU A 146 22.27 -2.26 -21.83
C LEU A 146 23.35 -3.34 -21.64
N ASP A 147 24.61 -2.94 -21.40
CA ASP A 147 25.68 -3.88 -21.11
C ASP A 147 25.46 -4.61 -19.78
N GLN A 148 24.96 -3.91 -18.76
CA GLN A 148 24.57 -4.54 -17.50
C GLN A 148 23.40 -5.51 -17.71
N ALA A 149 22.42 -5.16 -18.54
CA ALA A 149 21.34 -6.06 -18.88
C ALA A 149 21.82 -7.31 -19.61
N LYS A 150 22.79 -7.15 -20.53
CA LYS A 150 23.43 -8.25 -21.25
C LYS A 150 24.22 -9.17 -20.30
N GLN A 151 25.04 -8.60 -19.41
CA GLN A 151 25.78 -9.36 -18.40
C GLN A 151 24.87 -10.15 -17.46
N ALA A 152 23.71 -9.59 -17.12
CA ALA A 152 22.69 -10.25 -16.32
C ALA A 152 21.87 -11.30 -17.10
N GLY A 153 22.10 -11.47 -18.41
CA GLY A 153 21.40 -12.44 -19.23
C GLY A 153 19.95 -12.06 -19.58
N TYR A 154 19.56 -10.79 -19.44
CA TYR A 154 18.19 -10.37 -19.69
C TYR A 154 17.83 -10.33 -21.17
N LEU A 155 18.74 -9.92 -22.04
CA LEU A 155 18.49 -9.74 -23.47
C LEU A 155 18.18 -11.06 -24.21
N GLY A 156 18.63 -12.20 -23.67
CA GLY A 156 18.39 -13.52 -24.27
C GLY A 156 17.03 -14.14 -23.95
N LYS A 157 16.25 -13.54 -23.05
CA LYS A 157 14.99 -14.12 -22.55
C LYS A 157 13.76 -13.85 -23.41
N GLY A 158 13.86 -13.01 -24.45
CA GLY A 158 12.71 -12.55 -25.22
C GLY A 158 11.81 -11.57 -24.42
N GLY A 159 10.50 -11.55 -24.74
CA GLY A 159 9.54 -10.70 -24.05
C GLY A 159 9.85 -9.20 -24.20
N ASN A 160 9.59 -8.43 -23.14
CA ASN A 160 9.75 -6.98 -23.15
C ASN A 160 11.20 -6.53 -23.41
N TRP A 161 12.20 -7.31 -23.02
CA TRP A 161 13.60 -7.01 -23.31
C TRP A 161 13.94 -7.05 -24.81
N ALA A 162 13.19 -7.84 -25.59
CA ALA A 162 13.38 -7.92 -27.03
C ALA A 162 12.57 -6.84 -27.77
N SER A 163 11.38 -6.50 -27.29
CA SER A 163 10.46 -5.56 -27.94
C SER A 163 10.70 -4.10 -27.56
N ASP A 164 11.04 -3.83 -26.29
CA ASP A 164 11.22 -2.48 -25.76
C ASP A 164 12.32 -2.47 -24.67
N PRO A 165 13.60 -2.60 -25.07
CA PRO A 165 14.71 -2.61 -24.13
C PRO A 165 14.88 -1.28 -23.37
N GLU A 166 14.54 -0.14 -23.97
CA GLU A 166 14.67 1.16 -23.31
C GLU A 166 13.73 1.27 -22.10
N SER A 167 12.47 0.89 -22.25
CA SER A 167 11.53 0.86 -21.12
C SER A 167 11.98 -0.10 -20.01
N MET A 168 12.60 -1.23 -20.37
CA MET A 168 13.15 -2.17 -19.40
C MET A 168 14.37 -1.61 -18.67
N LEU A 169 15.23 -0.83 -19.33
CA LEU A 169 16.33 -0.10 -18.68
C LEU A 169 15.79 0.91 -17.66
N VAL A 170 14.75 1.67 -18.02
CA VAL A 170 14.07 2.61 -17.11
C VAL A 170 13.49 1.87 -15.91
N ALA A 171 12.81 0.74 -16.13
CA ALA A 171 12.22 -0.05 -15.06
C ALA A 171 13.29 -0.53 -14.06
N ARG A 172 14.42 -1.05 -14.56
CA ARG A 172 15.54 -1.50 -13.73
C ARG A 172 16.21 -0.37 -12.95
N ALA A 173 16.46 0.77 -13.61
CA ALA A 173 17.04 1.93 -12.95
C ALA A 173 16.08 2.45 -11.86
N THR A 174 14.76 2.48 -12.13
CA THR A 174 13.73 2.86 -11.16
C THR A 174 13.74 1.97 -9.93
N SER A 175 13.66 0.65 -10.12
CA SER A 175 13.66 -0.32 -9.03
C SER A 175 14.88 -0.16 -8.11
N ARG A 176 16.07 -0.14 -8.71
CA ARG A 176 17.32 -0.02 -7.96
C ARG A 176 17.44 1.31 -7.22
N CYS A 177 17.01 2.41 -7.83
CA CYS A 177 17.03 3.72 -7.20
C CYS A 177 16.02 3.78 -6.04
N ALA A 178 14.79 3.36 -6.27
CA ALA A 178 13.72 3.41 -5.29
C ALA A 178 14.03 2.55 -4.06
N LYS A 179 14.53 1.33 -4.24
CA LYS A 179 14.95 0.45 -3.14
C LYS A 179 16.05 1.03 -2.26
N ARG A 180 16.88 1.93 -2.78
CA ARG A 180 17.96 2.59 -2.04
C ARG A 180 17.50 3.86 -1.33
N VAL A 181 16.62 4.63 -1.96
CA VAL A 181 16.29 5.99 -1.51
C VAL A 181 14.99 6.04 -0.70
N ILE A 182 14.01 5.23 -1.07
CA ILE A 182 12.67 5.21 -0.48
C ILE A 182 12.22 3.79 -0.10
N PRO A 183 13.04 3.00 0.63
CA PRO A 183 12.68 1.63 1.03
C PRO A 183 11.47 1.60 1.95
N ASP A 184 11.26 2.64 2.74
CA ASP A 184 10.11 2.86 3.62
C ASP A 184 8.79 2.96 2.86
N LEU A 185 8.78 3.58 1.68
CA LEU A 185 7.59 3.61 0.82
C LEU A 185 7.31 2.25 0.18
N LEU A 186 8.35 1.49 -0.12
CA LEU A 186 8.23 0.22 -0.86
C LEU A 186 7.86 -0.98 0.01
N MET A 187 8.22 -0.96 1.30
CA MET A 187 7.91 -2.03 2.27
C MET A 187 8.17 -3.45 1.76
N GLY A 188 9.25 -3.65 1.00
CA GLY A 188 9.59 -4.96 0.43
C GLY A 188 8.87 -5.34 -0.85
N LEU A 189 8.13 -4.43 -1.47
CA LEU A 189 7.46 -4.67 -2.75
C LEU A 189 8.44 -5.05 -3.85
N THR A 190 8.05 -6.05 -4.62
CA THR A 190 8.80 -6.50 -5.80
C THR A 190 8.20 -5.86 -7.05
N MET A 191 9.06 -5.55 -8.01
CA MET A 191 8.59 -5.06 -9.31
C MET A 191 8.23 -6.19 -10.25
N THR A 192 7.20 -5.95 -11.08
CA THR A 192 6.76 -6.86 -12.13
C THR A 192 7.91 -7.26 -13.04
N GLU A 193 8.72 -6.29 -13.43
CA GLU A 193 9.84 -6.47 -14.34
C GLU A 193 11.01 -7.27 -13.71
N GLU A 194 11.07 -7.37 -12.38
CA GLU A 194 12.06 -8.19 -11.68
C GLU A 194 11.63 -9.66 -11.58
N MET A 195 10.34 -9.94 -11.58
CA MET A 195 9.83 -11.31 -11.49
C MET A 195 10.12 -12.14 -12.74
N ASP A 196 10.23 -11.49 -13.90
CA ASP A 196 10.63 -12.16 -15.15
C ASP A 196 12.05 -12.75 -15.06
N ASP A 197 12.88 -12.26 -14.13
CA ASP A 197 14.25 -12.73 -13.94
C ASP A 197 14.36 -13.88 -12.94
N VAL A 198 13.42 -14.00 -12.01
CA VAL A 198 13.40 -15.07 -10.97
C VAL A 198 12.98 -16.43 -11.55
N VAL A 199 12.62 -16.49 -12.85
CA VAL A 199 12.24 -17.74 -13.54
C VAL A 199 13.34 -18.79 -13.59
N ALA A 200 14.58 -18.49 -13.18
CA ALA A 200 15.71 -19.40 -13.28
C ALA A 200 16.07 -20.12 -11.98
N VAL A 201 15.38 -19.89 -10.86
CA VAL A 201 15.55 -20.70 -9.65
C VAL A 201 14.34 -21.63 -9.56
N GLU A 202 14.50 -22.86 -10.02
CA GLU A 202 13.53 -23.94 -9.88
C GLU A 202 13.27 -24.19 -8.39
N GLY A 203 12.01 -24.11 -7.99
CA GLY A 203 11.53 -24.44 -6.66
C GLY A 203 10.62 -23.36 -6.08
N SER A 204 9.30 -23.59 -6.16
CA SER A 204 8.33 -22.81 -5.39
C SER A 204 8.67 -22.93 -3.89
N PRO A 205 8.59 -21.82 -3.10
CA PRO A 205 8.73 -21.91 -1.66
C PRO A 205 7.83 -22.96 -1.00
N VAL A 206 6.70 -23.28 -1.65
CA VAL A 206 5.77 -24.33 -1.22
C VAL A 206 6.33 -25.73 -1.47
N GLU A 207 7.04 -25.96 -2.58
CA GLU A 207 7.71 -27.24 -2.86
C GLU A 207 8.90 -27.46 -1.94
N ALA A 208 9.66 -26.39 -1.64
CA ALA A 208 10.74 -26.47 -0.66
C ALA A 208 10.22 -26.78 0.76
N LEU A 209 9.09 -26.22 1.16
CA LEU A 209 8.42 -26.52 2.43
C LEU A 209 7.87 -27.96 2.45
N GLN A 210 7.29 -28.44 1.35
CA GLN A 210 6.79 -29.81 1.23
C GLN A 210 7.95 -30.83 1.29
N ALA A 211 9.03 -30.59 0.56
CA ALA A 211 10.22 -31.45 0.61
C ALA A 211 10.84 -31.49 2.02
N THR A 212 10.83 -30.37 2.73
CA THR A 212 11.33 -30.31 4.12
C THR A 212 10.40 -31.07 5.08
N THR A 213 9.08 -30.99 4.87
CA THR A 213 8.09 -31.69 5.68
C THR A 213 8.14 -33.21 5.44
N GLU A 214 8.35 -33.66 4.20
CA GLU A 214 8.55 -35.07 3.87
C GLU A 214 9.87 -35.61 4.43
N ALA A 215 10.95 -34.82 4.39
CA ALA A 215 12.22 -35.19 4.97
C ALA A 215 12.15 -35.35 6.51
N VAL A 216 11.42 -34.46 7.19
CA VAL A 216 11.20 -34.54 8.64
C VAL A 216 10.33 -35.76 8.98
N ALA A 217 9.28 -36.05 8.22
CA ALA A 217 8.42 -37.22 8.42
C ALA A 217 9.17 -38.54 8.20
N ALA A 218 10.16 -38.56 7.28
CA ALA A 218 11.01 -39.74 7.04
C ALA A 218 12.00 -40.01 8.18
N ILE A 219 12.38 -38.99 8.96
CA ILE A 219 13.30 -39.13 10.12
C ILE A 219 12.52 -39.61 11.37
N GLU A 220 11.22 -39.32 11.46
CA GLU A 220 10.38 -39.69 12.60
C GLU A 220 9.75 -41.10 12.46
N ALA A 221 9.92 -41.78 11.33
CA ALA A 221 9.40 -43.13 11.17
C ALA A 221 10.27 -44.15 12.01
N PRO A 222 9.70 -44.86 12.98
CA PRO A 222 10.46 -45.87 13.73
C PRO A 222 10.86 -46.98 12.79
N GLU A 223 12.15 -47.37 12.87
CA GLU A 223 12.64 -48.59 12.16
C GLU A 223 11.90 -49.86 12.67
N PRO A 224 11.62 -50.82 11.79
CA PRO A 224 10.85 -51.99 12.10
C PRO A 224 11.58 -52.98 13.04
#